data_a763dcef2a3305e0134843c9c9cef74e
#
_entry.id   a763dcef2a3305e0134843c9c9cef74e
#
_cell.length_a   1.000
_cell.length_b   1.000
_cell.length_c   1.000
_cell.angle_alpha   90.00
_cell.angle_beta   90.00
_cell.angle_gamma   90.00
#
_symmetry.space_group_name_H-M   'P 1'
#
loop_
_entity.id
_entity.type
_entity.pdbx_description
1 polymer ?
#
loop_
_entity_poly.entity_id
_entity_poly.type
_entity_poly.pdbx_seq_one_letter_code
_entity_poly.pdbx_strand_id
1 'polypeptide(L)'
;MSTKRKTAWFAACAAILCVGVPARAHHSFAAEYDKDKPLKFSGTVTKFDLTNPHSWIYIDVMQPDGTVVNWAFETASPSNLFRRGFRKDTIKPGTVVVIEGFGAKDGTHTGNGQRLTMPDGTKYILGTEENPG
;
A
#
# COMPACT_ATOMS: atom_id res chain seq x y z
N MET A 1 53.26 26.44 50.96
CA MET A 1 52.56 25.14 51.22
C MET A 1 51.48 24.95 50.17
N SER A 2 51.69 23.98 49.35
CA SER A 2 50.93 23.75 48.13
C SER A 2 49.63 23.01 48.42
N THR A 3 48.51 23.62 48.13
CA THR A 3 47.21 22.96 48.02
C THR A 3 46.98 22.57 46.58
N LYS A 4 47.26 21.34 46.26
CA LYS A 4 46.95 20.74 44.97
C LYS A 4 45.44 20.55 44.86
N ARG A 5 44.79 21.43 44.09
CA ARG A 5 43.40 21.29 43.72
C ARG A 5 43.30 20.18 42.67
N LYS A 6 42.70 19.09 43.08
CA LYS A 6 42.35 17.99 42.19
C LYS A 6 41.21 18.44 41.28
N THR A 7 41.51 18.71 40.04
CA THR A 7 40.57 18.98 39.02
C THR A 7 39.87 17.65 38.66
N ALA A 8 38.63 17.51 39.09
CA ALA A 8 37.81 16.38 38.71
C ALA A 8 37.44 16.48 37.22
N TRP A 9 37.84 15.51 36.52
CA TRP A 9 37.48 15.32 35.11
C TRP A 9 36.02 14.83 35.06
N PHE A 10 35.09 15.70 34.70
CA PHE A 10 33.79 15.29 34.24
C PHE A 10 33.89 15.01 32.75
N ALA A 11 34.29 13.79 32.43
CA ALA A 11 34.08 13.25 31.10
C ALA A 11 32.59 12.90 31.01
N ALA A 12 31.80 13.88 30.59
CA ALA A 12 30.42 13.64 30.18
C ALA A 12 30.47 12.87 28.86
N CYS A 13 30.45 11.55 28.92
CA CYS A 13 30.12 10.70 27.78
C CYS A 13 28.63 10.93 27.44
N ALA A 14 28.39 11.91 26.58
CA ALA A 14 27.13 12.00 25.89
C ALA A 14 27.04 10.79 24.94
N ALA A 15 26.61 9.64 25.46
CA ALA A 15 26.17 8.54 24.66
C ALA A 15 24.86 8.99 23.99
N ILE A 16 24.97 9.56 22.81
CA ILE A 16 23.83 9.74 21.93
C ILE A 16 23.41 8.33 21.52
N LEU A 17 22.45 7.81 22.24
CA LEU A 17 21.65 6.68 21.78
C LEU A 17 20.90 7.15 20.55
N CYS A 18 21.50 6.96 19.38
CA CYS A 18 20.78 6.93 18.12
C CYS A 18 19.84 5.71 18.19
N VAL A 19 18.70 5.90 18.84
CA VAL A 19 17.56 5.02 18.64
C VAL A 19 17.18 5.20 17.19
N GLY A 20 17.71 4.35 16.36
CA GLY A 20 17.27 4.22 14.97
C GLY A 20 15.81 3.86 15.01
N VAL A 21 14.94 4.86 14.95
CA VAL A 21 13.55 4.65 14.59
C VAL A 21 13.64 3.97 13.23
N PRO A 22 13.13 2.71 13.07
CA PRO A 22 13.03 2.15 11.74
C PRO A 22 12.20 3.15 10.94
N ALA A 23 12.86 3.92 10.08
CA ALA A 23 12.18 4.63 9.03
C ALA A 23 11.48 3.50 8.26
N ARG A 24 10.19 3.33 8.48
CA ARG A 24 9.34 2.59 7.56
C ARG A 24 9.47 3.38 6.27
N ALA A 25 10.40 2.95 5.45
CA ALA A 25 10.51 3.42 4.10
C ALA A 25 9.14 3.13 3.50
N HIS A 26 8.36 4.16 3.27
CA HIS A 26 7.24 4.06 2.35
C HIS A 26 7.88 3.66 1.03
N HIS A 27 7.72 2.38 0.67
CA HIS A 27 8.18 1.92 -0.62
C HIS A 27 7.50 2.81 -1.64
N SER A 28 8.29 3.50 -2.45
CA SER A 28 7.73 4.35 -3.50
C SER A 28 7.06 3.45 -4.54
N PHE A 29 5.98 3.93 -5.16
CA PHE A 29 5.34 3.24 -6.28
C PHE A 29 6.39 2.70 -7.28
N ALA A 30 7.35 3.56 -7.66
CA ALA A 30 8.38 3.21 -8.63
C ALA A 30 9.35 2.09 -8.17
N ALA A 31 9.43 1.80 -6.87
CA ALA A 31 10.25 0.69 -6.37
C ALA A 31 9.55 -0.67 -6.57
N GLU A 32 8.24 -0.72 -6.43
CA GLU A 32 7.47 -1.97 -6.39
C GLU A 32 6.67 -2.24 -7.66
N TYR A 33 6.13 -1.18 -8.28
CA TYR A 33 5.21 -1.30 -9.42
C TYR A 33 5.81 -0.74 -10.70
N ASP A 34 5.33 -1.27 -11.83
CA ASP A 34 5.79 -0.92 -13.16
C ASP A 34 4.68 -0.18 -13.93
N LYS A 35 4.87 1.11 -14.14
CA LYS A 35 3.93 1.94 -14.92
C LYS A 35 3.76 1.47 -16.38
N ASP A 36 4.72 0.70 -16.88
CA ASP A 36 4.69 0.15 -18.24
C ASP A 36 4.02 -1.24 -18.28
N LYS A 37 3.48 -1.69 -17.14
CA LYS A 37 2.64 -2.89 -17.01
C LYS A 37 1.22 -2.53 -16.56
N PRO A 38 0.41 -1.85 -17.39
CA PRO A 38 -0.97 -1.55 -17.06
C PRO A 38 -1.77 -2.85 -16.94
N LEU A 39 -2.60 -2.92 -15.91
CA LEU A 39 -3.50 -4.03 -15.66
C LEU A 39 -4.95 -3.55 -15.75
N LYS A 40 -5.80 -4.39 -16.31
CA LYS A 40 -7.25 -4.23 -16.26
C LYS A 40 -7.89 -5.60 -16.16
N PHE A 41 -8.44 -5.89 -15.00
CA PHE A 41 -9.07 -7.18 -14.72
C PHE A 41 -10.54 -7.01 -14.34
N SER A 42 -11.37 -7.89 -14.86
CA SER A 42 -12.69 -8.18 -14.29
C SER A 42 -12.53 -9.38 -13.37
N GLY A 43 -13.00 -9.28 -12.13
CA GLY A 43 -12.87 -10.36 -11.16
C GLY A 43 -13.88 -10.27 -10.03
N THR A 44 -14.01 -11.37 -9.31
CA THR A 44 -14.88 -11.44 -8.14
C THR A 44 -14.12 -11.13 -6.88
N VAL A 45 -14.58 -10.14 -6.13
CA VAL A 45 -13.95 -9.77 -4.84
C VAL A 45 -14.02 -10.94 -3.87
N THR A 46 -12.88 -11.34 -3.34
CA THR A 46 -12.78 -12.35 -2.29
C THR A 46 -12.58 -11.72 -0.92
N LYS A 47 -11.89 -10.57 -0.86
CA LYS A 47 -11.59 -9.89 0.40
C LYS A 47 -11.33 -8.40 0.16
N PHE A 48 -11.66 -7.57 1.14
CA PHE A 48 -11.27 -6.18 1.22
C PHE A 48 -10.72 -5.87 2.61
N ASP A 49 -9.43 -5.58 2.70
CA ASP A 49 -8.72 -5.25 3.94
C ASP A 49 -8.49 -3.76 4.03
N LEU A 50 -9.14 -3.12 4.98
CA LEU A 50 -8.90 -1.72 5.35
C LEU A 50 -7.80 -1.67 6.41
N THR A 51 -6.55 -1.57 5.97
CA THR A 51 -5.35 -1.56 6.82
C THR A 51 -4.46 -0.36 6.52
N ASN A 52 -3.68 0.06 7.52
CA ASN A 52 -2.65 1.08 7.38
C ASN A 52 -1.28 0.42 7.13
N PRO A 53 -0.41 1.03 6.34
CA PRO A 53 -0.57 2.31 5.63
C PRO A 53 -1.44 2.22 4.38
N HIS A 54 -1.64 1.05 3.79
CA HIS A 54 -2.39 0.83 2.57
C HIS A 54 -3.46 -0.25 2.76
N SER A 55 -4.61 -0.04 2.13
CA SER A 55 -5.67 -1.05 2.06
C SER A 55 -5.43 -2.00 0.89
N TRP A 56 -6.09 -3.16 0.91
CA TRP A 56 -5.91 -4.20 -0.09
C TRP A 56 -7.25 -4.76 -0.56
N ILE A 57 -7.37 -4.94 -1.87
CA ILE A 57 -8.51 -5.62 -2.50
C ILE A 57 -7.99 -6.89 -3.15
N TYR A 58 -8.64 -8.00 -2.86
CA TYR A 58 -8.33 -9.30 -3.43
C TYR A 58 -9.46 -9.70 -4.36
N ILE A 59 -9.12 -10.11 -5.58
CA ILE A 59 -10.09 -10.57 -6.57
C ILE A 59 -9.66 -11.88 -7.20
N ASP A 60 -10.62 -12.74 -7.48
CA ASP A 60 -10.43 -13.92 -8.31
C ASP A 60 -10.66 -13.55 -9.77
N VAL A 61 -9.64 -13.75 -10.58
CA VAL A 61 -9.65 -13.46 -12.02
C VAL A 61 -9.62 -14.77 -12.80
N MET A 62 -10.63 -14.98 -13.63
CA MET A 62 -10.66 -16.13 -14.54
C MET A 62 -9.69 -15.89 -15.70
N GLN A 63 -8.82 -16.86 -15.92
CA GLN A 63 -7.86 -16.85 -17.01
C GLN A 63 -8.50 -17.46 -18.29
N PRO A 64 -7.91 -17.19 -19.49
CA PRO A 64 -8.43 -17.75 -20.74
C PRO A 64 -8.46 -19.28 -20.79
N ASP A 65 -7.62 -19.96 -20.02
CA ASP A 65 -7.58 -21.42 -19.90
C ASP A 65 -8.60 -22.00 -18.91
N GLY A 66 -9.42 -21.13 -18.29
CA GLY A 66 -10.42 -21.51 -17.29
C GLY A 66 -9.89 -21.63 -15.86
N THR A 67 -8.60 -21.45 -15.63
CA THR A 67 -8.06 -21.39 -14.27
C THR A 67 -8.42 -20.06 -13.60
N VAL A 68 -8.45 -20.06 -12.27
CA VAL A 68 -8.72 -18.86 -11.48
C VAL A 68 -7.43 -18.46 -10.75
N VAL A 69 -7.06 -17.19 -10.88
CA VAL A 69 -5.90 -16.61 -10.21
C VAL A 69 -6.37 -15.52 -9.27
N ASN A 70 -5.99 -15.61 -8.00
CA ASN A 70 -6.25 -14.56 -7.03
C ASN A 70 -5.21 -13.45 -7.17
N TRP A 71 -5.69 -12.23 -7.38
CA TRP A 71 -4.89 -11.02 -7.46
C TRP A 71 -5.07 -10.14 -6.23
N ALA A 72 -3.98 -9.58 -5.71
CA ALA A 72 -3.97 -8.61 -4.62
C ALA A 72 -3.66 -7.22 -5.16
N PHE A 73 -4.55 -6.25 -4.92
CA PHE A 73 -4.33 -4.85 -5.31
C PHE A 73 -4.14 -3.97 -4.10
N GLU A 74 -2.95 -3.39 -3.99
CA GLU A 74 -2.66 -2.33 -3.05
C GLU A 74 -3.41 -1.06 -3.43
N THR A 75 -4.00 -0.38 -2.45
CA THR A 75 -4.78 0.83 -2.64
C THR A 75 -4.39 1.90 -1.63
N ALA A 76 -5.03 3.05 -1.67
CA ALA A 76 -4.81 4.11 -0.69
C ALA A 76 -5.12 3.67 0.75
N SER A 77 -4.67 4.46 1.71
CA SER A 77 -4.98 4.25 3.13
C SER A 77 -6.50 4.30 3.38
N PRO A 78 -6.99 3.67 4.46
CA PRO A 78 -8.41 3.72 4.81
C PRO A 78 -8.97 5.14 4.88
N SER A 79 -8.21 6.08 5.47
CA SER A 79 -8.63 7.47 5.58
C SER A 79 -8.80 8.15 4.22
N ASN A 80 -7.92 7.87 3.26
CA ASN A 80 -8.02 8.40 1.91
C ASN A 80 -9.23 7.80 1.18
N LEU A 81 -9.42 6.49 1.29
CA LEU A 81 -10.59 5.82 0.70
C LEU A 81 -11.89 6.37 1.27
N PHE A 82 -11.98 6.59 2.59
CA PHE A 82 -13.18 7.15 3.22
C PHE A 82 -13.48 8.56 2.73
N ARG A 83 -12.48 9.41 2.54
CA ARG A 83 -12.67 10.74 1.96
C ARG A 83 -13.20 10.69 0.52
N ARG A 84 -12.91 9.60 -0.21
CA ARG A 84 -13.37 9.36 -1.58
C ARG A 84 -14.70 8.62 -1.66
N GLY A 85 -15.39 8.46 -0.54
CA GLY A 85 -16.72 7.84 -0.49
C GLY A 85 -16.74 6.34 -0.21
N PHE A 86 -15.59 5.68 -0.07
CA PHE A 86 -15.56 4.29 0.37
C PHE A 86 -16.07 4.14 1.81
N ARG A 87 -16.69 3.00 2.08
CA ARG A 87 -17.07 2.54 3.41
C ARG A 87 -16.74 1.05 3.53
N LYS A 88 -16.80 0.50 4.73
CA LYS A 88 -16.49 -0.91 4.99
C LYS A 88 -17.38 -1.88 4.18
N ASP A 89 -18.58 -1.44 3.85
CA ASP A 89 -19.60 -2.21 3.11
C ASP A 89 -19.72 -1.79 1.64
N THR A 90 -18.88 -0.88 1.16
CA THR A 90 -18.89 -0.44 -0.24
C THR A 90 -18.61 -1.61 -1.19
N ILE A 91 -17.68 -2.48 -0.82
CA ILE A 91 -17.33 -3.67 -1.58
C ILE A 91 -17.49 -4.89 -0.68
N LYS A 92 -18.28 -5.86 -1.13
CA LYS A 92 -18.50 -7.12 -0.42
C LYS A 92 -17.87 -8.28 -1.18
N PRO A 93 -17.37 -9.30 -0.49
CA PRO A 93 -17.01 -10.56 -1.14
C PRO A 93 -18.16 -11.06 -2.04
N GLY A 94 -17.82 -11.57 -3.21
CA GLY A 94 -18.79 -11.99 -4.23
C GLY A 94 -19.16 -10.89 -5.23
N THR A 95 -18.81 -9.63 -5.00
CA THR A 95 -19.06 -8.56 -5.96
C THR A 95 -18.10 -8.70 -7.15
N VAL A 96 -18.64 -8.65 -8.37
CA VAL A 96 -17.83 -8.59 -9.59
C VAL A 96 -17.47 -7.16 -9.87
N VAL A 97 -16.18 -6.88 -10.00
CA VAL A 97 -15.66 -5.53 -10.23
C VAL A 97 -14.66 -5.51 -11.38
N VAL A 98 -14.42 -4.33 -11.93
CA VAL A 98 -13.28 -4.10 -12.83
C VAL A 98 -12.26 -3.25 -12.08
N ILE A 99 -11.02 -3.76 -11.96
CA ILE A 99 -9.89 -3.02 -11.39
C ILE A 99 -8.89 -2.68 -12.49
N GLU A 100 -8.47 -1.42 -12.49
CA GLU A 100 -7.41 -0.90 -13.34
C GLU A 100 -6.25 -0.45 -12.45
N GLY A 101 -5.01 -0.74 -12.89
CA GLY A 101 -3.83 -0.40 -12.12
C GLY A 101 -2.55 -0.80 -12.83
N PHE A 102 -1.50 -1.08 -12.05
CA PHE A 102 -0.18 -1.44 -12.56
C PHE A 102 0.36 -2.67 -11.87
N GLY A 103 1.03 -3.53 -12.60
CA GLY A 103 1.58 -4.78 -12.09
C GLY A 103 2.84 -4.58 -11.26
N ALA A 104 3.07 -5.50 -10.33
CA ALA A 104 4.32 -5.56 -9.58
C ALA A 104 5.50 -5.91 -10.50
N LYS A 105 6.67 -5.34 -10.21
CA LYS A 105 7.91 -5.58 -10.96
C LYS A 105 8.44 -6.99 -10.79
N ASP A 106 8.17 -7.61 -9.64
CA ASP A 106 8.62 -8.95 -9.30
C ASP A 106 7.85 -10.07 -10.02
N GLY A 107 6.81 -9.73 -10.80
CA GLY A 107 6.00 -10.68 -11.56
C GLY A 107 4.98 -11.46 -10.74
N THR A 108 4.80 -11.13 -9.48
CA THR A 108 3.73 -11.72 -8.64
C THR A 108 2.34 -11.27 -9.12
N HIS A 109 1.29 -11.97 -8.66
CA HIS A 109 -0.10 -11.58 -8.89
C HIS A 109 -0.51 -10.44 -7.94
N THR A 110 0.31 -9.39 -7.95
CA THR A 110 0.12 -8.17 -7.15
C THR A 110 0.10 -6.96 -8.06
N GLY A 111 -0.75 -6.01 -7.76
CA GLY A 111 -0.83 -4.75 -8.49
C GLY A 111 -1.08 -3.57 -7.57
N ASN A 112 -0.79 -2.38 -8.06
CA ASN A 112 -1.24 -1.14 -7.45
C ASN A 112 -2.56 -0.73 -8.11
N GLY A 113 -3.66 -0.77 -7.36
CA GLY A 113 -5.00 -0.46 -7.84
C GLY A 113 -5.19 1.05 -7.94
N GLN A 114 -5.56 1.53 -9.13
CA GLN A 114 -5.78 2.95 -9.39
C GLN A 114 -7.25 3.30 -9.46
N ARG A 115 -8.04 2.45 -10.08
CA ARG A 115 -9.48 2.66 -10.30
C ARG A 115 -10.26 1.37 -10.14
N LEU A 116 -11.45 1.49 -9.58
CA LEU A 116 -12.40 0.38 -9.47
C LEU A 116 -13.73 0.80 -10.09
N THR A 117 -14.31 -0.07 -10.88
CA THR A 117 -15.66 0.10 -11.43
C THR A 117 -16.57 -0.98 -10.85
N MET A 118 -17.67 -0.57 -10.24
CA MET A 118 -18.70 -1.42 -9.66
C MET A 118 -19.65 -1.95 -10.75
N PRO A 119 -20.44 -3.00 -10.46
CA PRO A 119 -21.41 -3.56 -11.42
C PRO A 119 -22.45 -2.55 -11.93
N ASP A 120 -22.82 -1.56 -11.12
CA ASP A 120 -23.74 -0.48 -11.47
C ASP A 120 -23.09 0.66 -12.28
N GLY A 121 -21.78 0.54 -12.59
CA GLY A 121 -21.01 1.54 -13.30
C GLY A 121 -20.38 2.64 -12.41
N THR A 122 -20.64 2.63 -11.11
CA THR A 122 -19.99 3.56 -10.16
C THR A 122 -18.48 3.35 -10.18
N LYS A 123 -17.73 4.45 -10.27
CA LYS A 123 -16.27 4.42 -10.31
C LYS A 123 -15.67 5.03 -9.05
N TYR A 124 -14.66 4.36 -8.51
CA TYR A 124 -13.89 4.82 -7.37
C TYR A 124 -12.41 4.97 -7.72
N ILE A 125 -11.78 6.00 -7.19
CA ILE A 125 -10.33 6.18 -7.26
C ILE A 125 -9.71 5.48 -6.07
N LEU A 126 -8.85 4.50 -6.34
CA LEU A 126 -8.18 3.66 -5.35
C LEU A 126 -6.75 4.11 -5.07
N GLY A 127 -6.10 4.75 -6.04
CA GLY A 127 -4.68 5.02 -6.04
C GLY A 127 -4.23 5.90 -4.87
N THR A 128 -2.97 5.76 -4.50
CA THR A 128 -2.29 6.70 -3.61
C THR A 128 -2.09 8.04 -4.32
N GLU A 129 -1.97 9.14 -3.57
CA GLU A 129 -1.80 10.49 -4.14
C GLU A 129 -0.47 10.67 -4.89
N GLU A 130 0.45 9.72 -4.76
CA GLU A 130 1.76 9.72 -5.42
C GLU A 130 1.74 9.19 -6.86
N ASN A 131 0.57 9.01 -7.46
CA ASN A 131 0.52 8.58 -8.85
C ASN A 131 0.68 9.80 -9.77
N PRO A 132 1.83 9.98 -10.43
CA PRO A 132 1.93 10.95 -11.51
C PRO A 132 1.04 10.46 -12.66
N GLY A 133 -0.03 11.22 -12.93
CA GLY A 133 -0.92 11.02 -14.07
C GLY A 133 -0.16 11.10 -15.40
#